data_cf62864ec326ff5ba9e1563912bf6272
#
_entry.id   cf62864ec326ff5ba9e1563912bf6272
#
_cell.length_a   1.000
_cell.length_b   1.000
_cell.length_c   1.000
_cell.angle_alpha   90.00
_cell.angle_beta   90.00
_cell.angle_gamma   90.00
#
_symmetry.space_group_name_H-M   'P 1'
#
loop_
_entity.id
_entity.type
_entity.pdbx_description
1 polymer ?
#
loop_
_entity_poly.entity_id
_entity_poly.type
_entity_poly.pdbx_seq_one_letter_code
_entity_poly.pdbx_strand_id
1 'polypeptide(L)'
;MVRNFFLKILNKYASKWIVLFIDISLICISFILAYAIRFNISLDFNLSSFRIQLPIVIFISLISFLFVGSYKGIIRHTGTRDAFNVFLGVSIFSLLISFLIILNHFFGLYTSFTIPKSIILIHYLVSVFLLIISRFVFKAFYEIISTDIKSITNALIFGAGESGIITYGAINRDKNNNYQIIGFMDDDVNKINKKIDRIKIYSSKKIDKNFINKNEIDEVIISIQDIKSSRLLEITDELIKLDVKVKIVPPLSKWIEGELKANQIKQINIDDLLDREQILINNPIVKREVNNKVVLVSGAAGSIGSEISRQLSLYSCKQIILIDQAESPLYDLQQELLQKGITNFIAIVTDVRDKFKVSRIFEKYKPQKVFHAAAYKHVPLMEKSPYEAIRVNVLGTKNLADLSIENNIERFVMVSTDKAVNPTNVMGASKRIAELYISCLSKNSKITKFTTTRFGNVLGSNGSVIPLFKRQIESGGPLTVTHKDITRYFMTIP
;
A
#
# COMPACT_ATOMS: atom_id res chain seq x y z
N MET A 1 -17.16 -8.74 -27.99
CA MET A 1 -16.47 -7.94 -29.02
C MET A 1 -16.83 -6.45 -28.94
N VAL A 2 -18.09 -6.08 -28.85
CA VAL A 2 -18.58 -4.69 -28.71
C VAL A 2 -18.07 -4.00 -27.43
N ARG A 3 -18.09 -4.70 -26.27
CA ARG A 3 -17.62 -4.21 -24.98
C ARG A 3 -16.12 -3.83 -24.98
N ASN A 4 -15.26 -4.68 -25.58
CA ASN A 4 -13.81 -4.41 -25.67
C ASN A 4 -13.48 -3.26 -26.64
N PHE A 5 -14.34 -3.00 -27.62
CA PHE A 5 -14.21 -1.86 -28.51
C PHE A 5 -14.55 -0.56 -27.79
N PHE A 6 -15.64 -0.55 -27.02
CA PHE A 6 -16.02 0.60 -26.18
C PHE A 6 -14.98 0.88 -25.09
N LEU A 7 -14.41 -0.14 -24.46
CA LEU A 7 -13.36 0.01 -23.45
C LEU A 7 -12.06 0.64 -24.03
N LYS A 8 -11.71 0.30 -25.28
CA LYS A 8 -10.56 0.91 -25.95
C LYS A 8 -10.77 2.40 -26.29
N ILE A 9 -12.01 2.79 -26.55
CA ILE A 9 -12.39 4.19 -26.81
C ILE A 9 -12.48 4.97 -25.49
N LEU A 10 -13.02 4.39 -24.44
CA LEU A 10 -13.22 5.01 -23.12
C LEU A 10 -11.90 5.17 -22.32
N ASN A 11 -10.92 4.31 -22.53
CA ASN A 11 -9.59 4.44 -21.91
C ASN A 11 -8.73 5.55 -22.54
N LYS A 12 -9.02 5.96 -23.77
CA LYS A 12 -8.45 7.19 -24.35
C LYS A 12 -9.34 8.38 -23.95
N TYR A 13 -8.75 9.43 -23.42
CA TYR A 13 -9.46 10.68 -23.20
C TYR A 13 -10.18 11.07 -24.49
N ALA A 14 -11.51 11.30 -24.44
CA ALA A 14 -12.25 11.76 -25.59
C ALA A 14 -11.59 13.05 -26.10
N SER A 15 -11.26 13.08 -27.39
CA SER A 15 -10.67 14.28 -27.99
C SER A 15 -11.63 15.45 -27.76
N LYS A 16 -11.09 16.60 -27.33
CA LYS A 16 -11.85 17.84 -27.15
C LYS A 16 -12.70 18.21 -28.38
N TRP A 17 -12.24 17.84 -29.56
CA TRP A 17 -12.94 18.09 -30.83
C TRP A 17 -14.18 17.20 -30.99
N ILE A 18 -14.16 15.97 -30.50
CA ILE A 18 -15.33 15.09 -30.49
C ILE A 18 -16.40 15.65 -29.56
N VAL A 19 -16.00 16.18 -28.42
CA VAL A 19 -16.91 16.84 -27.47
C VAL A 19 -17.59 18.06 -28.13
N LEU A 20 -16.81 18.92 -28.78
CA LEU A 20 -17.30 20.05 -29.49
C LEU A 20 -18.28 19.65 -30.63
N PHE A 21 -17.95 18.58 -31.36
CA PHE A 21 -18.82 18.08 -32.42
C PHE A 21 -20.18 17.59 -31.86
N ILE A 22 -20.16 16.87 -30.74
CA ILE A 22 -21.39 16.43 -30.06
C ILE A 22 -22.22 17.64 -29.59
N ASP A 23 -21.56 18.65 -28.97
CA ASP A 23 -22.22 19.85 -28.50
C ASP A 23 -22.92 20.60 -29.65
N ILE A 24 -22.24 20.78 -30.77
CA ILE A 24 -22.83 21.41 -31.94
C ILE A 24 -23.98 20.57 -32.52
N SER A 25 -23.82 19.24 -32.54
CA SER A 25 -24.91 18.36 -33.00
C SER A 25 -26.15 18.48 -32.13
N LEU A 26 -25.98 18.58 -30.80
CA LEU A 26 -27.08 18.78 -29.86
C LEU A 26 -27.73 20.16 -30.03
N ILE A 27 -26.98 21.20 -30.35
CA ILE A 27 -27.50 22.52 -30.71
C ILE A 27 -28.35 22.44 -31.99
N CYS A 28 -27.89 21.72 -33.01
CA CYS A 28 -28.71 21.52 -34.23
C CYS A 28 -29.99 20.77 -33.91
N ILE A 29 -29.95 19.72 -33.15
CA ILE A 29 -31.12 18.95 -32.72
C ILE A 29 -32.08 19.84 -31.93
N SER A 30 -31.57 20.63 -30.98
CA SER A 30 -32.38 21.55 -30.17
C SER A 30 -33.06 22.63 -31.03
N PHE A 31 -32.40 23.08 -32.10
CA PHE A 31 -32.97 24.05 -33.03
C PHE A 31 -34.12 23.44 -33.85
N ILE A 32 -33.96 22.21 -34.36
CA ILE A 32 -35.03 21.46 -35.02
C ILE A 32 -36.20 21.24 -34.06
N LEU A 33 -35.93 20.84 -32.83
CA LEU A 33 -36.96 20.63 -31.79
C LEU A 33 -37.70 21.93 -31.46
N ALA A 34 -37.00 23.07 -31.40
CA ALA A 34 -37.63 24.36 -31.14
C ALA A 34 -38.63 24.74 -32.26
N TYR A 35 -38.31 24.45 -33.52
CA TYR A 35 -39.23 24.60 -34.62
C TYR A 35 -40.40 23.62 -34.51
N ALA A 36 -40.16 22.35 -34.28
CA ALA A 36 -41.22 21.34 -34.13
C ALA A 36 -42.18 21.69 -32.99
N ILE A 37 -41.70 22.12 -31.85
CA ILE A 37 -42.52 22.54 -30.70
C ILE A 37 -43.38 23.78 -31.06
N ARG A 38 -42.76 24.76 -31.72
CA ARG A 38 -43.47 25.99 -32.11
C ARG A 38 -44.61 25.76 -33.10
N PHE A 39 -44.44 24.81 -34.01
CA PHE A 39 -45.42 24.48 -35.06
C PHE A 39 -46.24 23.21 -34.76
N ASN A 40 -46.46 22.89 -33.48
CA ASN A 40 -47.27 21.73 -33.01
C ASN A 40 -46.86 20.39 -33.63
N ILE A 41 -45.53 20.16 -33.75
CA ILE A 41 -44.95 18.95 -34.32
C ILE A 41 -45.28 18.78 -35.81
N SER A 42 -45.89 19.75 -36.47
CA SER A 42 -46.00 19.79 -37.94
C SER A 42 -44.66 20.25 -38.53
N LEU A 43 -44.24 19.59 -39.61
CA LEU A 43 -43.02 19.98 -40.34
C LEU A 43 -43.32 21.05 -41.40
N ASP A 44 -44.51 21.68 -41.33
CA ASP A 44 -44.98 22.73 -42.27
C ASP A 44 -44.37 24.11 -41.97
N PHE A 45 -43.07 24.16 -41.69
CA PHE A 45 -42.36 25.41 -41.59
C PHE A 45 -41.64 25.75 -42.89
N ASN A 46 -41.40 27.03 -43.12
CA ASN A 46 -40.80 27.54 -44.34
C ASN A 46 -39.33 27.01 -44.44
N LEU A 47 -39.16 25.93 -45.19
CA LEU A 47 -37.88 25.21 -45.39
C LEU A 47 -36.80 26.14 -46.00
N SER A 48 -37.16 27.15 -46.79
CA SER A 48 -36.19 28.07 -47.39
C SER A 48 -35.55 28.97 -46.34
N SER A 49 -36.31 29.48 -45.38
CA SER A 49 -35.78 30.27 -44.26
C SER A 49 -34.93 29.41 -43.31
N PHE A 50 -35.37 28.18 -42.99
CA PHE A 50 -34.65 27.27 -42.14
C PHE A 50 -33.28 26.90 -42.71
N ARG A 51 -33.14 26.64 -44.01
CA ARG A 51 -31.87 26.35 -44.67
C ARG A 51 -30.85 27.47 -44.53
N ILE A 52 -31.26 28.72 -44.46
CA ILE A 52 -30.37 29.88 -44.27
C ILE A 52 -30.03 30.06 -42.79
N GLN A 53 -30.95 29.79 -41.89
CA GLN A 53 -30.79 30.01 -40.46
C GLN A 53 -29.88 28.96 -39.79
N LEU A 54 -29.99 27.68 -40.18
CA LEU A 54 -29.24 26.58 -39.55
C LEU A 54 -27.70 26.76 -39.64
N PRO A 55 -27.09 27.10 -40.79
CA PRO A 55 -25.65 27.36 -40.87
C PRO A 55 -25.19 28.52 -39.99
N ILE A 56 -26.02 29.57 -39.86
CA ILE A 56 -25.72 30.73 -39.02
C ILE A 56 -25.75 30.34 -37.55
N VAL A 57 -26.73 29.53 -37.13
CA VAL A 57 -26.84 28.97 -35.78
C VAL A 57 -25.59 28.13 -35.45
N ILE A 58 -25.17 27.25 -36.38
CA ILE A 58 -23.97 26.43 -36.22
C ILE A 58 -22.71 27.30 -36.06
N PHE A 59 -22.55 28.30 -36.92
CA PHE A 59 -21.37 29.16 -36.91
C PHE A 59 -21.26 29.98 -35.61
N ILE A 60 -22.36 30.59 -35.15
CA ILE A 60 -22.38 31.37 -33.92
C ILE A 60 -22.18 30.46 -32.68
N SER A 61 -22.79 29.27 -32.67
CA SER A 61 -22.60 28.33 -31.56
C SER A 61 -21.14 27.86 -31.47
N LEU A 62 -20.51 27.63 -32.62
CA LEU A 62 -19.07 27.27 -32.67
C LEU A 62 -18.21 28.39 -32.06
N ILE A 63 -18.42 29.64 -32.45
CA ILE A 63 -17.69 30.79 -31.91
C ILE A 63 -17.90 30.89 -30.38
N SER A 64 -19.16 30.80 -29.94
CA SER A 64 -19.50 30.89 -28.52
C SER A 64 -18.82 29.78 -27.69
N PHE A 65 -18.87 28.52 -28.11
CA PHE A 65 -18.25 27.40 -27.40
C PHE A 65 -16.73 27.44 -27.46
N LEU A 66 -16.12 27.90 -28.54
CA LEU A 66 -14.69 28.13 -28.62
C LEU A 66 -14.24 29.23 -27.66
N PHE A 67 -15.01 30.29 -27.51
CA PHE A 67 -14.73 31.42 -26.62
C PHE A 67 -14.81 30.99 -25.14
N VAL A 68 -15.90 30.34 -24.73
CA VAL A 68 -16.12 29.89 -23.36
C VAL A 68 -15.22 28.69 -23.01
N GLY A 69 -14.85 27.87 -24.00
CA GLY A 69 -14.01 26.69 -23.78
C GLY A 69 -14.75 25.53 -23.10
N SER A 70 -16.08 25.44 -23.16
CA SER A 70 -16.92 24.40 -22.54
C SER A 70 -16.55 22.99 -22.97
N TYR A 71 -15.92 22.81 -24.15
CA TYR A 71 -15.48 21.55 -24.72
C TYR A 71 -14.12 21.06 -24.16
N LYS A 72 -13.40 21.88 -23.37
CA LYS A 72 -12.07 21.56 -22.82
C LYS A 72 -12.14 20.71 -21.54
N GLY A 73 -13.31 20.62 -20.92
CA GLY A 73 -13.52 19.82 -19.70
C GLY A 73 -13.36 18.32 -19.94
N ILE A 74 -12.92 17.59 -18.90
CA ILE A 74 -12.86 16.13 -18.93
C ILE A 74 -14.26 15.60 -18.58
N ILE A 75 -15.00 15.12 -19.56
CA ILE A 75 -16.43 14.74 -19.42
C ILE A 75 -16.68 13.75 -18.27
N ARG A 76 -15.76 12.81 -18.03
CA ARG A 76 -15.86 11.81 -16.94
C ARG A 76 -15.83 12.40 -15.54
N HIS A 77 -15.32 13.62 -15.37
CA HIS A 77 -15.24 14.34 -14.09
C HIS A 77 -16.12 15.59 -14.08
N THR A 78 -17.18 15.60 -14.88
CA THR A 78 -18.10 16.75 -14.98
C THR A 78 -18.61 17.15 -13.60
N GLY A 79 -18.33 18.40 -13.24
CA GLY A 79 -18.79 19.04 -12.01
C GLY A 79 -19.74 20.20 -12.28
N THR A 80 -20.14 20.89 -11.23
CA THR A 80 -20.99 22.11 -11.31
C THR A 80 -20.36 23.20 -12.17
N ARG A 81 -19.04 23.31 -12.20
CA ARG A 81 -18.30 24.30 -13.00
C ARG A 81 -18.41 24.02 -14.49
N ASP A 82 -18.40 22.76 -14.92
CA ASP A 82 -18.56 22.41 -16.33
C ASP A 82 -19.99 22.66 -16.79
N ALA A 83 -20.99 22.35 -15.97
CA ALA A 83 -22.40 22.70 -16.25
C ALA A 83 -22.59 24.22 -16.37
N PHE A 84 -21.92 24.99 -15.52
CA PHE A 84 -21.95 26.46 -15.62
C PHE A 84 -21.29 26.98 -16.89
N ASN A 85 -20.17 26.42 -17.35
CA ASN A 85 -19.51 26.77 -18.60
C ASN A 85 -20.42 26.49 -19.82
N VAL A 86 -21.13 25.35 -19.81
CA VAL A 86 -22.13 25.02 -20.84
C VAL A 86 -23.26 26.04 -20.84
N PHE A 87 -23.82 26.33 -19.66
CA PHE A 87 -24.86 27.36 -19.52
C PHE A 87 -24.40 28.72 -20.03
N LEU A 88 -23.20 29.16 -19.67
CA LEU A 88 -22.61 30.40 -20.13
C LEU A 88 -22.43 30.43 -21.65
N GLY A 89 -21.95 29.32 -22.25
CA GLY A 89 -21.79 29.19 -23.70
C GLY A 89 -23.11 29.33 -24.47
N VAL A 90 -24.14 28.64 -23.98
CA VAL A 90 -25.50 28.76 -24.62
C VAL A 90 -26.10 30.16 -24.41
N SER A 91 -25.86 30.80 -23.27
CA SER A 91 -26.33 32.16 -23.01
C SER A 91 -25.67 33.17 -23.94
N ILE A 92 -24.34 33.11 -24.10
CA ILE A 92 -23.61 33.97 -25.05
C ILE A 92 -24.10 33.73 -26.48
N PHE A 93 -24.27 32.48 -26.89
CA PHE A 93 -24.83 32.13 -28.18
C PHE A 93 -26.20 32.75 -28.40
N SER A 94 -27.14 32.64 -27.43
CA SER A 94 -28.50 33.19 -27.52
C SER A 94 -28.50 34.71 -27.59
N LEU A 95 -27.61 35.37 -26.85
CA LEU A 95 -27.45 36.83 -26.93
C LEU A 95 -26.93 37.28 -28.30
N LEU A 96 -25.93 36.59 -28.85
CA LEU A 96 -25.35 36.91 -30.16
C LEU A 96 -26.38 36.73 -31.28
N ILE A 97 -27.15 35.65 -31.26
CA ILE A 97 -28.22 35.43 -32.26
C ILE A 97 -29.32 36.49 -32.15
N SER A 98 -29.74 36.82 -30.93
CA SER A 98 -30.75 37.87 -30.69
C SER A 98 -30.25 39.22 -31.19
N PHE A 99 -29.01 39.55 -30.95
CA PHE A 99 -28.37 40.77 -31.41
C PHE A 99 -28.33 40.85 -32.96
N LEU A 100 -27.94 39.75 -33.62
CA LEU A 100 -27.94 39.69 -35.08
C LEU A 100 -29.34 39.84 -35.69
N ILE A 101 -30.37 39.30 -35.06
CA ILE A 101 -31.75 39.45 -35.51
C ILE A 101 -32.21 40.92 -35.37
N ILE A 102 -31.85 41.57 -34.27
CA ILE A 102 -32.14 42.99 -34.05
C ILE A 102 -31.41 43.82 -35.10
N LEU A 103 -30.15 43.61 -35.38
CA LEU A 103 -29.38 44.27 -36.41
C LEU A 103 -30.03 44.08 -37.79
N ASN A 104 -30.40 42.86 -38.14
CA ASN A 104 -31.05 42.56 -39.40
C ASN A 104 -32.40 43.28 -39.55
N HIS A 105 -33.15 43.42 -38.46
CA HIS A 105 -34.40 44.16 -38.43
C HIS A 105 -34.20 45.68 -38.69
N PHE A 106 -33.17 46.29 -38.10
CA PHE A 106 -32.85 47.70 -38.26
C PHE A 106 -32.29 48.04 -39.64
N PHE A 107 -31.43 47.18 -40.19
CA PHE A 107 -30.72 47.46 -41.45
C PHE A 107 -31.36 46.81 -42.67
N GLY A 108 -32.40 45.98 -42.52
CA GLY A 108 -33.10 45.31 -43.60
C GLY A 108 -32.23 44.44 -44.52
N LEU A 109 -31.14 43.86 -43.98
CA LEU A 109 -30.11 43.21 -44.79
C LEU A 109 -30.58 41.92 -45.46
N TYR A 110 -31.47 41.16 -44.80
CA TYR A 110 -31.92 39.85 -45.29
C TYR A 110 -33.35 39.55 -44.81
N THR A 111 -34.36 39.62 -45.68
CA THR A 111 -35.76 39.34 -45.33
C THR A 111 -36.00 37.86 -44.87
N SER A 112 -35.23 36.95 -45.40
CA SER A 112 -35.33 35.49 -45.05
C SER A 112 -34.69 35.12 -43.75
N PHE A 113 -33.94 35.99 -43.04
CA PHE A 113 -33.31 35.75 -41.75
C PHE A 113 -34.11 36.34 -40.59
N THR A 114 -35.35 35.91 -40.45
CA THR A 114 -36.21 36.29 -39.33
C THR A 114 -36.54 35.05 -38.52
N ILE A 115 -35.97 34.93 -37.31
CA ILE A 115 -36.31 33.84 -36.36
C ILE A 115 -37.33 34.40 -35.38
N PRO A 116 -38.49 33.77 -35.21
CA PRO A 116 -39.47 34.18 -34.21
C PRO A 116 -38.89 34.15 -32.80
N LYS A 117 -39.16 35.16 -31.97
CA LYS A 117 -38.64 35.28 -30.60
C LYS A 117 -38.93 34.02 -29.72
N SER A 118 -40.09 33.39 -29.96
CA SER A 118 -40.47 32.15 -29.27
C SER A 118 -39.53 30.98 -29.59
N ILE A 119 -39.03 30.87 -30.84
CA ILE A 119 -38.09 29.83 -31.24
C ILE A 119 -36.74 30.02 -30.53
N ILE A 120 -36.26 31.25 -30.37
CA ILE A 120 -35.03 31.58 -29.68
C ILE A 120 -35.14 31.16 -28.22
N LEU A 121 -36.25 31.46 -27.54
CA LEU A 121 -36.46 31.09 -26.15
C LEU A 121 -36.55 29.56 -25.95
N ILE A 122 -37.35 28.91 -26.82
CA ILE A 122 -37.47 27.43 -26.74
C ILE A 122 -36.13 26.77 -27.03
N HIS A 123 -35.42 27.24 -28.07
CA HIS A 123 -34.09 26.72 -28.42
C HIS A 123 -33.08 26.89 -27.24
N TYR A 124 -33.08 28.06 -26.59
CA TYR A 124 -32.22 28.30 -25.41
C TYR A 124 -32.50 27.29 -24.30
N LEU A 125 -33.76 27.13 -23.89
CA LEU A 125 -34.13 26.22 -22.82
C LEU A 125 -33.81 24.75 -23.16
N VAL A 126 -34.17 24.31 -24.38
CA VAL A 126 -33.90 22.94 -24.84
C VAL A 126 -32.40 22.67 -24.96
N SER A 127 -31.63 23.65 -25.47
CA SER A 127 -30.17 23.50 -25.58
C SER A 127 -29.49 23.38 -24.25
N VAL A 128 -29.82 24.23 -23.27
CA VAL A 128 -29.28 24.12 -21.90
C VAL A 128 -29.59 22.75 -21.30
N PHE A 129 -30.84 22.32 -21.43
CA PHE A 129 -31.29 21.04 -20.90
C PHE A 129 -30.56 19.83 -21.54
N LEU A 130 -30.53 19.77 -22.87
CA LEU A 130 -29.90 18.67 -23.60
C LEU A 130 -28.38 18.60 -23.34
N LEU A 131 -27.70 19.73 -23.37
CA LEU A 131 -26.26 19.77 -23.16
C LEU A 131 -25.87 19.39 -21.72
N ILE A 132 -26.60 19.86 -20.72
CA ILE A 132 -26.34 19.50 -19.33
C ILE A 132 -26.64 18.01 -19.10
N ILE A 133 -27.79 17.52 -19.56
CA ILE A 133 -28.14 16.09 -19.43
C ILE A 133 -27.10 15.21 -20.13
N SER A 134 -26.67 15.59 -21.35
CA SER A 134 -25.65 14.80 -22.06
C SER A 134 -24.37 14.57 -21.22
N ARG A 135 -23.94 15.60 -20.47
CA ARG A 135 -22.78 15.50 -19.57
C ARG A 135 -23.01 14.51 -18.43
N PHE A 136 -24.17 14.60 -17.77
CA PHE A 136 -24.50 13.69 -16.65
C PHE A 136 -24.73 12.25 -17.10
N VAL A 137 -25.39 12.05 -18.24
CA VAL A 137 -25.60 10.72 -18.83
C VAL A 137 -24.24 10.08 -19.18
N PHE A 138 -23.34 10.84 -19.80
CA PHE A 138 -22.01 10.33 -20.12
C PHE A 138 -21.22 9.98 -18.87
N LYS A 139 -21.26 10.82 -17.82
CA LYS A 139 -20.63 10.54 -16.54
C LYS A 139 -21.17 9.27 -15.89
N ALA A 140 -22.50 9.14 -15.80
CA ALA A 140 -23.15 7.97 -15.22
C ALA A 140 -22.79 6.68 -15.99
N PHE A 141 -22.79 6.75 -17.32
CA PHE A 141 -22.41 5.63 -18.17
C PHE A 141 -20.94 5.24 -17.99
N TYR A 142 -20.06 6.24 -17.86
CA TYR A 142 -18.64 6.00 -17.56
C TYR A 142 -18.45 5.37 -16.17
N GLU A 143 -19.14 5.84 -15.15
CA GLU A 143 -19.09 5.27 -13.79
C GLU A 143 -19.54 3.80 -13.78
N ILE A 144 -20.64 3.47 -14.44
CA ILE A 144 -21.13 2.08 -14.56
C ILE A 144 -20.09 1.17 -15.23
N ILE A 145 -19.50 1.62 -16.35
CA ILE A 145 -18.54 0.80 -17.10
C ILE A 145 -17.19 0.72 -16.38
N SER A 146 -16.74 1.78 -15.70
CA SER A 146 -15.44 1.79 -15.00
C SER A 146 -15.46 1.01 -13.69
N THR A 147 -16.61 0.86 -13.05
CA THR A 147 -16.78 0.04 -11.84
C THR A 147 -16.59 -1.45 -12.14
N ASP A 148 -16.91 -1.87 -13.38
CA ASP A 148 -16.75 -3.27 -13.82
C ASP A 148 -15.30 -3.69 -14.14
N ILE A 149 -14.31 -2.75 -14.13
CA ILE A 149 -12.92 -3.06 -14.53
C ILE A 149 -12.05 -3.48 -13.34
N LYS A 150 -12.43 -3.13 -12.13
CA LYS A 150 -11.77 -3.65 -10.94
C LYS A 150 -12.33 -5.04 -10.66
N SER A 151 -11.53 -6.06 -10.78
CA SER A 151 -11.90 -7.43 -10.40
C SER A 151 -12.47 -7.40 -8.98
N ILE A 152 -13.77 -7.70 -8.86
CA ILE A 152 -14.42 -7.82 -7.56
C ILE A 152 -13.80 -9.06 -6.89
N THR A 153 -13.33 -8.91 -5.67
CA THR A 153 -12.81 -9.99 -4.84
C THR A 153 -13.93 -10.50 -3.95
N ASN A 154 -14.41 -11.70 -4.22
CA ASN A 154 -15.43 -12.35 -3.40
C ASN A 154 -14.79 -12.89 -2.12
N ALA A 155 -15.28 -12.46 -0.96
CA ALA A 155 -14.70 -12.86 0.31
C ALA A 155 -15.74 -13.39 1.30
N LEU A 156 -15.27 -14.31 2.16
CA LEU A 156 -15.98 -14.75 3.37
C LEU A 156 -15.29 -14.12 4.60
N ILE A 157 -16.07 -13.78 5.61
CA ILE A 157 -15.54 -13.36 6.91
C ILE A 157 -15.67 -14.51 7.89
N PHE A 158 -14.56 -15.02 8.40
CA PHE A 158 -14.53 -16.03 9.45
C PHE A 158 -14.59 -15.36 10.84
N GLY A 159 -15.66 -15.61 11.55
CA GLY A 159 -16.04 -14.99 12.81
C GLY A 159 -17.24 -14.06 12.62
N ALA A 160 -18.43 -14.52 12.99
CA ALA A 160 -19.68 -13.75 12.98
C ALA A 160 -19.97 -13.12 14.37
N GLY A 161 -18.93 -12.64 15.04
CA GLY A 161 -18.99 -11.88 16.28
C GLY A 161 -18.85 -10.38 16.02
N GLU A 162 -18.62 -9.62 17.08
CA GLU A 162 -18.47 -8.16 17.04
C GLU A 162 -17.35 -7.73 16.08
N SER A 163 -16.18 -8.38 16.14
CA SER A 163 -15.07 -8.11 15.22
C SER A 163 -15.45 -8.34 13.75
N GLY A 164 -16.23 -9.41 13.45
CA GLY A 164 -16.70 -9.68 12.10
C GLY A 164 -17.64 -8.60 11.58
N ILE A 165 -18.54 -8.10 12.42
CA ILE A 165 -19.46 -7.00 12.08
C ILE A 165 -18.69 -5.73 11.80
N ILE A 166 -17.70 -5.39 12.64
CA ILE A 166 -16.83 -4.22 12.44
C ILE A 166 -16.02 -4.35 11.13
N THR A 167 -15.48 -5.53 10.87
CA THR A 167 -14.73 -5.82 9.62
C THR A 167 -15.60 -5.63 8.39
N TYR A 168 -16.81 -6.16 8.40
CA TYR A 168 -17.80 -5.95 7.34
C TYR A 168 -18.11 -4.46 7.14
N GLY A 169 -18.34 -3.73 8.23
CA GLY A 169 -18.58 -2.28 8.20
C GLY A 169 -17.38 -1.49 7.63
N ALA A 170 -16.17 -1.85 8.02
CA ALA A 170 -14.94 -1.22 7.51
C ALA A 170 -14.75 -1.45 6.00
N ILE A 171 -15.03 -2.66 5.53
CA ILE A 171 -14.95 -3.00 4.11
C ILE A 171 -16.01 -2.23 3.31
N ASN A 172 -17.25 -2.16 3.77
CA ASN A 172 -18.34 -1.49 3.05
C ASN A 172 -18.22 0.05 3.03
N ARG A 173 -17.61 0.67 4.04
CA ARG A 173 -17.38 2.13 4.07
C ARG A 173 -16.30 2.57 3.10
N ASP A 174 -15.34 1.72 2.77
CA ASP A 174 -14.25 2.03 1.86
C ASP A 174 -14.68 1.85 0.40
N LYS A 175 -15.14 2.94 -0.22
CA LYS A 175 -15.57 2.97 -1.64
C LYS A 175 -14.47 2.60 -2.64
N ASN A 176 -13.20 2.64 -2.24
CA ASN A 176 -12.07 2.24 -3.08
C ASN A 176 -11.78 0.74 -3.01
N ASN A 177 -12.48 0.03 -2.15
CA ASN A 177 -12.33 -1.39 -1.91
C ASN A 177 -13.18 -2.20 -2.91
N ASN A 178 -12.59 -3.25 -3.45
CA ASN A 178 -13.23 -4.11 -4.45
C ASN A 178 -13.77 -5.41 -3.84
N TYR A 179 -13.98 -5.48 -2.53
CA TYR A 179 -14.52 -6.66 -1.87
C TYR A 179 -16.04 -6.74 -2.00
N GLN A 180 -16.51 -7.95 -2.32
CA GLN A 180 -17.89 -8.35 -2.16
C GLN A 180 -17.96 -9.45 -1.09
N ILE A 181 -18.58 -9.15 0.05
CA ILE A 181 -18.74 -10.14 1.12
C ILE A 181 -19.91 -11.05 0.80
N ILE A 182 -19.62 -12.32 0.50
CA ILE A 182 -20.60 -13.36 0.12
C ILE A 182 -21.27 -13.97 1.35
N GLY A 183 -20.56 -14.03 2.48
CA GLY A 183 -21.07 -14.62 3.70
C GLY A 183 -20.15 -14.45 4.90
N PHE A 184 -20.70 -14.76 6.06
CA PHE A 184 -19.93 -15.04 7.26
C PHE A 184 -19.79 -16.54 7.45
N MET A 185 -18.75 -16.99 8.11
CA MET A 185 -18.61 -18.36 8.61
C MET A 185 -18.26 -18.32 10.10
N ASP A 186 -18.86 -19.22 10.85
CA ASP A 186 -18.67 -19.32 12.31
C ASP A 186 -18.82 -20.78 12.75
N ASP A 187 -18.15 -21.14 13.84
CA ASP A 187 -18.21 -22.46 14.45
C ASP A 187 -19.36 -22.57 15.47
N ASP A 188 -19.89 -21.42 15.95
CA ASP A 188 -20.97 -21.37 16.92
C ASP A 188 -22.32 -21.76 16.29
N VAL A 189 -22.85 -22.89 16.73
CA VAL A 189 -24.12 -23.44 16.27
C VAL A 189 -25.30 -22.47 16.43
N ASN A 190 -25.25 -21.60 17.45
CA ASN A 190 -26.32 -20.64 17.73
C ASN A 190 -26.38 -19.50 16.71
N LYS A 191 -25.31 -19.26 15.98
CA LYS A 191 -25.23 -18.21 14.95
C LYS A 191 -25.50 -18.74 13.54
N ILE A 192 -25.27 -20.02 13.30
CA ILE A 192 -25.42 -20.65 11.99
C ILE A 192 -26.85 -20.48 11.45
N ASN A 193 -26.96 -20.23 10.14
CA ASN A 193 -28.17 -19.91 9.40
C ASN A 193 -28.86 -18.57 9.76
N LYS A 194 -28.36 -17.79 10.70
CA LYS A 194 -28.79 -16.41 10.92
C LYS A 194 -28.17 -15.49 9.86
N LYS A 195 -28.56 -14.22 9.89
CA LYS A 195 -28.07 -13.19 8.96
C LYS A 195 -27.58 -11.96 9.73
N ILE A 196 -26.49 -11.37 9.25
CA ILE A 196 -25.99 -10.05 9.66
C ILE A 196 -26.12 -9.15 8.42
N ASP A 197 -26.84 -8.05 8.52
CA ASP A 197 -27.10 -7.10 7.40
C ASP A 197 -27.50 -7.81 6.09
N ARG A 198 -28.42 -8.78 6.17
CA ARG A 198 -28.92 -9.63 5.08
C ARG A 198 -27.93 -10.69 4.56
N ILE A 199 -26.69 -10.71 5.05
CA ILE A 199 -25.65 -11.69 4.68
C ILE A 199 -25.75 -12.89 5.59
N LYS A 200 -25.74 -14.10 5.00
CA LYS A 200 -25.94 -15.36 5.71
C LYS A 200 -24.67 -15.81 6.45
N ILE A 201 -24.88 -16.44 7.62
CA ILE A 201 -23.81 -17.10 8.39
C ILE A 201 -23.85 -18.60 8.06
N TYR A 202 -22.72 -19.11 7.58
CA TYR A 202 -22.50 -20.51 7.25
C TYR A 202 -21.71 -21.22 8.35
N SER A 203 -21.89 -22.51 8.51
CA SER A 203 -21.01 -23.33 9.36
C SER A 203 -19.66 -23.53 8.66
N SER A 204 -18.54 -23.39 9.39
CA SER A 204 -17.20 -23.66 8.85
C SER A 204 -17.10 -25.05 8.23
N LYS A 205 -17.74 -26.07 8.85
CA LYS A 205 -17.77 -27.45 8.37
C LYS A 205 -18.49 -27.66 7.04
N LYS A 206 -19.31 -26.70 6.60
CA LYS A 206 -20.04 -26.77 5.31
C LYS A 206 -19.30 -26.05 4.17
N ILE A 207 -18.20 -25.41 4.46
CA ILE A 207 -17.37 -24.74 3.47
C ILE A 207 -16.40 -25.77 2.91
N ASP A 208 -16.78 -26.36 1.80
CA ASP A 208 -15.96 -27.29 1.03
C ASP A 208 -15.52 -26.66 -0.31
N LYS A 209 -14.73 -27.39 -1.08
CA LYS A 209 -14.23 -26.93 -2.38
C LYS A 209 -15.37 -26.63 -3.37
N ASN A 210 -16.47 -27.35 -3.27
CA ASN A 210 -17.66 -27.12 -4.11
C ASN A 210 -18.35 -25.81 -3.75
N PHE A 211 -18.44 -25.48 -2.45
CA PHE A 211 -18.99 -24.21 -1.97
C PHE A 211 -18.13 -23.03 -2.44
N ILE A 212 -16.82 -23.14 -2.32
CA ILE A 212 -15.85 -22.11 -2.76
C ILE A 212 -16.02 -21.84 -4.26
N ASN A 213 -15.98 -22.89 -5.08
CA ASN A 213 -16.10 -22.76 -6.54
C ASN A 213 -17.46 -22.23 -6.97
N LYS A 214 -18.56 -22.73 -6.37
CA LYS A 214 -19.93 -22.31 -6.71
C LYS A 214 -20.17 -20.82 -6.43
N ASN A 215 -19.58 -20.28 -5.39
CA ASN A 215 -19.75 -18.87 -4.97
C ASN A 215 -18.57 -18.00 -5.40
N GLU A 216 -17.64 -18.53 -6.21
CA GLU A 216 -16.46 -17.83 -6.72
C GLU A 216 -15.70 -17.10 -5.61
N ILE A 217 -15.43 -17.78 -4.47
CA ILE A 217 -14.76 -17.20 -3.31
C ILE A 217 -13.26 -17.13 -3.58
N ASP A 218 -12.70 -15.94 -3.55
CA ASP A 218 -11.27 -15.67 -3.75
C ASP A 218 -10.49 -15.66 -2.43
N GLU A 219 -11.11 -15.10 -1.38
CA GLU A 219 -10.43 -14.84 -0.11
C GLU A 219 -11.31 -15.16 1.11
N VAL A 220 -10.65 -15.56 2.20
CA VAL A 220 -11.27 -15.68 3.53
C VAL A 220 -10.56 -14.73 4.49
N ILE A 221 -11.32 -13.89 5.18
CA ILE A 221 -10.81 -12.90 6.13
C ILE A 221 -11.11 -13.40 7.55
N ILE A 222 -10.07 -13.79 8.30
CA ILE A 222 -10.22 -14.22 9.69
C ILE A 222 -10.38 -12.98 10.57
N SER A 223 -11.55 -12.86 11.20
CA SER A 223 -11.93 -11.74 12.06
C SER A 223 -12.32 -12.22 13.45
N ILE A 224 -11.43 -12.97 14.09
CA ILE A 224 -11.57 -13.46 15.46
C ILE A 224 -10.50 -12.78 16.30
N GLN A 225 -10.91 -12.01 17.33
CA GLN A 225 -9.99 -11.44 18.30
C GLN A 225 -9.55 -12.52 19.29
N ASP A 226 -8.35 -12.37 19.85
CA ASP A 226 -7.79 -13.26 20.87
C ASP A 226 -7.79 -14.76 20.50
N ILE A 227 -7.69 -15.05 19.19
CA ILE A 227 -7.55 -16.42 18.70
C ILE A 227 -6.18 -16.98 19.09
N LYS A 228 -6.18 -18.17 19.70
CA LYS A 228 -4.92 -18.89 19.98
C LYS A 228 -4.22 -19.25 18.68
N SER A 229 -2.89 -19.12 18.64
CA SER A 229 -2.10 -19.38 17.42
C SER A 229 -2.26 -20.83 16.92
N SER A 230 -2.44 -21.81 17.83
CA SER A 230 -2.75 -23.19 17.46
C SER A 230 -4.07 -23.30 16.67
N ARG A 231 -5.12 -22.59 17.13
CA ARG A 231 -6.42 -22.59 16.43
C ARG A 231 -6.36 -21.82 15.11
N LEU A 232 -5.62 -20.70 15.09
CA LEU A 232 -5.37 -19.95 13.86
C LEU A 232 -4.66 -20.81 12.81
N LEU A 233 -3.70 -21.61 13.23
CA LEU A 233 -2.95 -22.53 12.37
C LEU A 233 -3.87 -23.63 11.81
N GLU A 234 -4.69 -24.28 12.64
CA GLU A 234 -5.68 -25.27 12.19
C GLU A 234 -6.64 -24.69 11.13
N ILE A 235 -7.22 -23.51 11.41
CA ILE A 235 -8.14 -22.84 10.47
C ILE A 235 -7.41 -22.51 9.16
N THR A 236 -6.19 -22.00 9.26
CA THR A 236 -5.38 -21.64 8.09
C THR A 236 -5.07 -22.86 7.24
N ASP A 237 -4.68 -23.97 7.86
CA ASP A 237 -4.40 -25.24 7.17
C ASP A 237 -5.64 -25.83 6.48
N GLU A 238 -6.81 -25.71 7.10
CA GLU A 238 -8.09 -26.12 6.48
C GLU A 238 -8.41 -25.24 5.26
N LEU A 239 -8.28 -23.94 5.38
CA LEU A 239 -8.59 -22.99 4.30
C LEU A 239 -7.61 -23.07 3.12
N ILE A 240 -6.31 -23.29 3.38
CA ILE A 240 -5.30 -23.48 2.32
C ILE A 240 -5.63 -24.71 1.46
N LYS A 241 -6.14 -25.80 2.06
CA LYS A 241 -6.59 -27.00 1.30
C LYS A 241 -7.74 -26.71 0.34
N LEU A 242 -8.48 -25.62 0.59
CA LEU A 242 -9.58 -25.17 -0.27
C LEU A 242 -9.12 -24.22 -1.41
N ASP A 243 -7.82 -23.92 -1.49
CA ASP A 243 -7.20 -23.07 -2.51
C ASP A 243 -7.71 -21.61 -2.50
N VAL A 244 -7.98 -21.07 -1.31
CA VAL A 244 -8.39 -19.70 -1.10
C VAL A 244 -7.29 -18.89 -0.43
N LYS A 245 -7.18 -17.60 -0.73
CA LYS A 245 -6.27 -16.70 -0.03
C LYS A 245 -6.81 -16.39 1.35
N VAL A 246 -5.93 -16.43 2.35
CA VAL A 246 -6.32 -16.17 3.74
C VAL A 246 -5.73 -14.86 4.22
N LYS A 247 -6.59 -13.99 4.77
CA LYS A 247 -6.22 -12.72 5.40
C LYS A 247 -6.67 -12.70 6.85
N ILE A 248 -6.06 -11.85 7.65
CA ILE A 248 -6.38 -11.67 9.06
C ILE A 248 -6.60 -10.20 9.41
N VAL A 249 -7.57 -9.97 10.26
CA VAL A 249 -7.80 -8.67 10.91
C VAL A 249 -6.83 -8.54 12.08
N PRO A 250 -6.08 -7.42 12.19
CA PRO A 250 -5.16 -7.22 13.30
C PRO A 250 -5.91 -7.13 14.65
N PRO A 251 -5.24 -7.40 15.78
CA PRO A 251 -5.80 -7.21 17.10
C PRO A 251 -6.28 -5.76 17.35
N LEU A 252 -7.27 -5.59 18.19
CA LEU A 252 -7.90 -4.29 18.51
C LEU A 252 -6.88 -3.22 18.90
N SER A 253 -5.83 -3.61 19.62
CA SER A 253 -4.72 -2.74 20.04
C SER A 253 -3.92 -2.10 18.90
N LYS A 254 -4.05 -2.63 17.69
CA LYS A 254 -3.36 -2.15 16.48
C LYS A 254 -4.28 -1.35 15.54
N TRP A 255 -5.53 -1.10 15.92
CA TRP A 255 -6.46 -0.31 15.12
C TRP A 255 -6.10 1.17 15.18
N ILE A 256 -6.23 1.88 14.07
CA ILE A 256 -5.87 3.30 13.97
C ILE A 256 -7.02 4.12 14.59
N GLU A 257 -6.71 4.92 15.61
CA GLU A 257 -7.70 5.75 16.32
C GLU A 257 -8.89 4.94 16.88
N GLY A 258 -8.68 3.65 17.17
CA GLY A 258 -9.75 2.77 17.66
C GLY A 258 -10.71 2.24 16.59
N GLU A 259 -10.48 2.56 15.31
CA GLU A 259 -11.27 2.08 14.18
C GLU A 259 -10.46 1.16 13.26
N LEU A 260 -11.10 0.10 12.75
CA LEU A 260 -10.54 -0.76 11.73
C LEU A 260 -10.69 -0.10 10.36
N LYS A 261 -9.58 0.07 9.64
CA LYS A 261 -9.56 0.47 8.23
C LYS A 261 -9.33 -0.74 7.32
N ALA A 262 -9.98 -0.80 6.16
CA ALA A 262 -9.88 -1.93 5.24
C ALA A 262 -8.44 -2.25 4.80
N ASN A 263 -7.57 -1.24 4.70
CA ASN A 263 -6.15 -1.41 4.37
C ASN A 263 -5.31 -2.08 5.48
N GLN A 264 -5.85 -2.22 6.68
CA GLN A 264 -5.20 -2.93 7.79
C GLN A 264 -5.43 -4.45 7.72
N ILE A 265 -6.38 -4.93 6.90
CA ILE A 265 -6.61 -6.35 6.64
C ILE A 265 -5.44 -6.86 5.81
N LYS A 266 -4.61 -7.71 6.41
CA LYS A 266 -3.34 -8.17 5.83
C LYS A 266 -3.34 -9.67 5.58
N GLN A 267 -2.44 -10.13 4.71
CA GLN A 267 -2.14 -11.55 4.61
C GLN A 267 -1.57 -12.06 5.94
N ILE A 268 -1.90 -13.31 6.28
CA ILE A 268 -1.34 -13.95 7.47
C ILE A 268 0.18 -14.07 7.29
N ASN A 269 0.91 -13.52 8.24
CA ASN A 269 2.35 -13.71 8.34
C ASN A 269 2.66 -14.88 9.26
N ILE A 270 3.81 -15.49 9.07
CA ILE A 270 4.28 -16.57 9.94
C ILE A 270 4.38 -16.14 11.41
N ASP A 271 4.68 -14.87 11.65
CA ASP A 271 4.69 -14.29 12.99
C ASP A 271 3.31 -14.34 13.69
N ASP A 272 2.22 -14.26 12.94
CA ASP A 272 0.84 -14.36 13.45
C ASP A 272 0.50 -15.81 13.86
N LEU A 273 1.23 -16.80 13.31
CA LEU A 273 1.05 -18.23 13.61
C LEU A 273 1.94 -18.74 14.75
N LEU A 274 2.89 -17.94 15.23
CA LEU A 274 3.74 -18.30 16.35
C LEU A 274 3.05 -17.99 17.66
N ASP A 275 3.00 -19.00 18.54
CA ASP A 275 2.40 -18.89 19.88
C ASP A 275 3.38 -18.23 20.87
N ARG A 276 3.90 -17.05 20.52
CA ARG A 276 4.78 -16.26 21.37
C ARG A 276 4.33 -14.82 21.42
N GLU A 277 3.92 -14.38 22.60
CA GLU A 277 3.75 -12.96 22.88
C GLU A 277 5.08 -12.22 22.68
N GLN A 278 5.02 -11.06 22.06
CA GLN A 278 6.18 -10.17 21.98
C GLN A 278 6.60 -9.77 23.40
N ILE A 279 7.84 -10.05 23.74
CA ILE A 279 8.40 -9.60 25.01
C ILE A 279 8.60 -8.08 24.89
N LEU A 280 7.70 -7.32 25.45
CA LEU A 280 7.86 -5.87 25.54
C LEU A 280 8.99 -5.58 26.54
N ILE A 281 10.15 -5.17 26.04
CA ILE A 281 11.32 -4.84 26.86
C ILE A 281 11.13 -3.45 27.47
N ASN A 282 10.21 -3.31 28.40
CA ASN A 282 10.19 -2.16 29.28
C ASN A 282 10.97 -2.52 30.58
N ASN A 283 12.26 -2.80 30.40
CA ASN A 283 13.09 -3.22 31.51
C ASN A 283 13.81 -2.01 32.13
N PRO A 284 13.48 -1.64 33.38
CA PRO A 284 14.13 -0.50 34.04
C PRO A 284 15.64 -0.66 34.20
N ILE A 285 16.16 -1.89 34.22
CA ILE A 285 17.60 -2.15 34.25
C ILE A 285 18.24 -1.73 32.93
N VAL A 286 17.67 -2.12 31.79
CA VAL A 286 18.16 -1.70 30.46
C VAL A 286 18.11 -0.19 30.34
N LYS A 287 16.98 0.43 30.71
CA LYS A 287 16.83 1.89 30.71
C LYS A 287 17.95 2.57 31.47
N ARG A 288 18.23 2.12 32.70
CA ARG A 288 19.32 2.67 33.54
C ARG A 288 20.70 2.46 32.91
N GLU A 289 20.95 1.33 32.26
CA GLU A 289 22.23 0.99 31.64
C GLU A 289 22.56 1.87 30.41
N VAL A 290 21.55 2.30 29.64
CA VAL A 290 21.77 3.05 28.38
C VAL A 290 21.42 4.52 28.48
N ASN A 291 20.76 4.96 29.56
CA ASN A 291 20.34 6.33 29.76
C ASN A 291 21.55 7.29 29.79
N ASN A 292 21.48 8.37 29.02
CA ASN A 292 22.54 9.37 28.85
C ASN A 292 23.90 8.79 28.44
N LYS A 293 23.93 7.61 27.79
CA LYS A 293 25.15 6.94 27.30
C LYS A 293 25.30 7.12 25.78
N VAL A 294 26.53 7.13 25.31
CA VAL A 294 26.85 6.99 23.89
C VAL A 294 26.97 5.48 23.59
N VAL A 295 26.17 5.02 22.65
CA VAL A 295 26.05 3.59 22.32
C VAL A 295 26.45 3.38 20.86
N LEU A 296 27.36 2.44 20.60
CA LEU A 296 27.75 2.05 19.26
C LEU A 296 27.10 0.72 18.88
N VAL A 297 26.49 0.68 17.69
CA VAL A 297 25.93 -0.55 17.09
C VAL A 297 26.66 -0.83 15.79
N SER A 298 27.37 -1.96 15.71
CA SER A 298 27.99 -2.42 14.47
C SER A 298 27.15 -3.48 13.79
N GLY A 299 27.15 -3.49 12.45
CA GLY A 299 26.19 -4.27 11.68
C GLY A 299 24.78 -3.68 11.81
N ALA A 300 24.69 -2.35 11.94
CA ALA A 300 23.45 -1.64 12.25
C ALA A 300 22.39 -1.77 11.14
N ALA A 301 22.81 -2.00 9.91
CA ALA A 301 21.92 -2.20 8.76
C ALA A 301 21.40 -3.64 8.62
N GLY A 302 21.96 -4.59 9.39
CA GLY A 302 21.48 -5.97 9.44
C GLY A 302 20.17 -6.10 10.22
N SER A 303 19.45 -7.23 10.05
CA SER A 303 18.15 -7.45 10.70
C SER A 303 18.21 -7.33 12.23
N ILE A 304 19.27 -7.78 12.88
CA ILE A 304 19.44 -7.70 14.34
C ILE A 304 19.96 -6.32 14.74
N GLY A 305 20.98 -5.79 14.04
CA GLY A 305 21.54 -4.48 14.36
C GLY A 305 20.52 -3.35 14.20
N SER A 306 19.67 -3.41 13.19
CA SER A 306 18.60 -2.42 12.97
C SER A 306 17.55 -2.49 14.07
N GLU A 307 17.20 -3.68 14.54
CA GLU A 307 16.27 -3.82 15.66
C GLU A 307 16.86 -3.34 16.98
N ILE A 308 18.13 -3.67 17.27
CA ILE A 308 18.82 -3.10 18.42
C ILE A 308 18.81 -1.57 18.35
N SER A 309 19.04 -0.99 17.17
CA SER A 309 19.02 0.45 16.95
C SER A 309 17.63 1.07 17.20
N ARG A 310 16.56 0.39 16.75
CA ARG A 310 15.16 0.80 17.02
C ARG A 310 14.85 0.73 18.52
N GLN A 311 15.22 -0.35 19.18
CA GLN A 311 14.99 -0.50 20.61
C GLN A 311 15.77 0.55 21.41
N LEU A 312 17.03 0.82 21.08
CA LEU A 312 17.84 1.86 21.73
C LEU A 312 17.23 3.26 21.53
N SER A 313 16.60 3.52 20.40
CA SER A 313 15.95 4.81 20.13
C SER A 313 14.74 5.09 20.99
N LEU A 314 14.13 4.07 21.61
CA LEU A 314 13.05 4.21 22.58
C LEU A 314 13.56 4.67 23.96
N TYR A 315 14.86 4.59 24.21
CA TYR A 315 15.48 5.02 25.45
C TYR A 315 16.19 6.37 25.29
N SER A 316 16.43 7.05 26.42
CA SER A 316 17.09 8.36 26.44
C SER A 316 18.62 8.20 26.33
N CYS A 317 19.11 7.57 25.26
CA CYS A 317 20.54 7.53 24.94
C CYS A 317 21.03 8.94 24.62
N LYS A 318 22.25 9.29 25.04
CA LYS A 318 22.88 10.55 24.66
C LYS A 318 23.10 10.60 23.15
N GLN A 319 23.62 9.52 22.58
CA GLN A 319 23.84 9.38 21.13
C GLN A 319 23.95 7.90 20.76
N ILE A 320 23.46 7.54 19.57
CA ILE A 320 23.56 6.20 19.00
C ILE A 320 24.45 6.28 17.75
N ILE A 321 25.56 5.55 17.73
CA ILE A 321 26.48 5.48 16.60
C ILE A 321 26.19 4.20 15.82
N LEU A 322 25.69 4.34 14.61
CA LEU A 322 25.32 3.23 13.72
C LEU A 322 26.42 3.03 12.70
N ILE A 323 27.11 1.89 12.73
CA ILE A 323 28.13 1.55 11.76
C ILE A 323 27.78 0.31 10.97
N ASP A 324 27.91 0.39 9.64
CA ASP A 324 27.75 -0.73 8.73
C ASP A 324 28.55 -0.50 7.45
N GLN A 325 28.95 -1.60 6.78
CA GLN A 325 29.60 -1.51 5.46
C GLN A 325 28.60 -1.34 4.33
N ALA A 326 27.33 -1.73 4.52
CA ALA A 326 26.26 -1.69 3.54
C ALA A 326 25.60 -0.31 3.57
N GLU A 327 25.96 0.55 2.61
CA GLU A 327 25.51 1.95 2.54
C GLU A 327 23.99 2.04 2.40
N SER A 328 23.39 1.41 1.39
CA SER A 328 21.96 1.57 1.09
C SER A 328 21.05 1.10 2.23
N PRO A 329 21.23 -0.09 2.86
CA PRO A 329 20.43 -0.46 4.01
C PRO A 329 20.67 0.41 5.25
N LEU A 330 21.87 1.00 5.39
CA LEU A 330 22.15 1.96 6.48
C LEU A 330 21.42 3.28 6.26
N TYR A 331 21.33 3.74 5.02
CA TYR A 331 20.54 4.90 4.64
C TYR A 331 19.05 4.67 4.89
N ASP A 332 18.51 3.49 4.53
CA ASP A 332 17.12 3.15 4.78
C ASP A 332 16.79 3.20 6.28
N LEU A 333 17.65 2.64 7.13
CA LEU A 333 17.51 2.73 8.59
C LEU A 333 17.56 4.18 9.08
N GLN A 334 18.47 4.99 8.54
CA GLN A 334 18.56 6.43 8.86
C GLN A 334 17.25 7.13 8.53
N GLN A 335 16.67 6.93 7.34
CA GLN A 335 15.41 7.54 6.94
C GLN A 335 14.25 7.09 7.84
N GLU A 336 14.20 5.81 8.18
CA GLU A 336 13.19 5.26 9.10
C GLU A 336 13.24 5.97 10.48
N LEU A 337 14.44 6.12 11.05
CA LEU A 337 14.60 6.76 12.35
C LEU A 337 14.24 8.26 12.31
N LEU A 338 14.61 8.96 11.24
CA LEU A 338 14.24 10.37 11.03
C LEU A 338 12.72 10.55 10.91
N GLN A 339 12.04 9.69 10.17
CA GLN A 339 10.57 9.71 10.04
C GLN A 339 9.87 9.50 11.39
N LYS A 340 10.49 8.77 12.31
CA LYS A 340 10.02 8.60 13.70
C LYS A 340 10.39 9.76 14.63
N GLY A 341 11.00 10.82 14.10
CA GLY A 341 11.42 12.00 14.88
C GLY A 341 12.66 11.78 15.73
N ILE A 342 13.42 10.71 15.49
CA ILE A 342 14.65 10.41 16.23
C ILE A 342 15.81 11.15 15.59
N THR A 343 16.55 11.95 16.37
CA THR A 343 17.64 12.79 15.87
C THR A 343 18.98 12.56 16.59
N ASN A 344 18.98 11.82 17.70
CA ASN A 344 20.16 11.59 18.53
C ASN A 344 21.02 10.41 18.05
N PHE A 345 21.14 10.22 16.73
CA PHE A 345 22.00 9.17 16.16
C PHE A 345 22.90 9.72 15.05
N ILE A 346 23.93 8.95 14.71
CA ILE A 346 24.83 9.19 13.57
C ILE A 346 25.01 7.86 12.82
N ALA A 347 24.81 7.86 11.51
CA ALA A 347 25.08 6.73 10.64
C ALA A 347 26.45 6.94 9.94
N ILE A 348 27.32 5.92 9.99
CA ILE A 348 28.66 5.96 9.42
C ILE A 348 28.91 4.69 8.62
N VAL A 349 29.15 4.82 7.32
CA VAL A 349 29.55 3.71 6.47
C VAL A 349 30.97 3.28 6.82
N THR A 350 31.12 2.09 7.41
CA THR A 350 32.40 1.59 7.92
C THR A 350 32.42 0.07 7.97
N ASP A 351 33.54 -0.50 7.54
CA ASP A 351 33.82 -1.91 7.68
C ASP A 351 34.52 -2.18 9.03
N VAL A 352 34.06 -3.14 9.81
CA VAL A 352 34.66 -3.53 11.08
C VAL A 352 36.07 -4.12 10.94
N ARG A 353 36.47 -4.52 9.73
CA ARG A 353 37.82 -4.98 9.39
C ARG A 353 38.84 -3.83 9.36
N ASP A 354 38.40 -2.62 9.10
CA ASP A 354 39.23 -1.43 9.06
C ASP A 354 39.45 -0.89 10.49
N LYS A 355 40.47 -1.44 11.17
CA LYS A 355 40.79 -1.04 12.56
C LYS A 355 41.08 0.47 12.66
N PHE A 356 41.73 1.07 11.67
CA PHE A 356 42.07 2.49 11.70
C PHE A 356 40.82 3.38 11.67
N LYS A 357 39.90 3.10 10.78
CA LYS A 357 38.66 3.87 10.70
C LYS A 357 37.78 3.69 11.92
N VAL A 358 37.68 2.46 12.43
CA VAL A 358 36.93 2.17 13.65
C VAL A 358 37.57 2.86 14.86
N SER A 359 38.90 2.88 15.00
CA SER A 359 39.59 3.57 16.09
C SER A 359 39.27 5.07 16.10
N ARG A 360 39.27 5.73 14.95
CA ARG A 360 38.86 7.12 14.85
C ARG A 360 37.43 7.40 15.28
N ILE A 361 36.52 6.43 15.05
CA ILE A 361 35.12 6.52 15.52
C ILE A 361 35.11 6.46 17.04
N PHE A 362 35.87 5.54 17.66
CA PHE A 362 35.98 5.42 19.12
C PHE A 362 36.57 6.70 19.76
N GLU A 363 37.63 7.23 19.19
CA GLU A 363 38.29 8.46 19.66
C GLU A 363 37.35 9.68 19.60
N LYS A 364 36.62 9.82 18.47
CA LYS A 364 35.73 10.95 18.22
C LYS A 364 34.49 10.94 19.08
N TYR A 365 33.81 9.79 19.14
CA TYR A 365 32.48 9.69 19.75
C TYR A 365 32.49 9.10 21.18
N LYS A 366 33.58 8.48 21.58
CA LYS A 366 33.80 7.91 22.92
C LYS A 366 32.61 7.06 23.39
N PRO A 367 32.23 6.01 22.67
CA PRO A 367 31.12 5.15 23.08
C PRO A 367 31.39 4.55 24.47
N GLN A 368 30.35 4.34 25.23
CA GLN A 368 30.40 3.68 26.54
C GLN A 368 29.85 2.27 26.51
N LYS A 369 29.04 1.97 25.50
CA LYS A 369 28.45 0.66 25.24
C LYS A 369 28.63 0.29 23.78
N VAL A 370 28.91 -0.97 23.48
CA VAL A 370 29.08 -1.49 22.14
C VAL A 370 28.19 -2.71 21.96
N PHE A 371 27.32 -2.70 20.95
CA PHE A 371 26.57 -3.83 20.46
C PHE A 371 27.14 -4.27 19.12
N HIS A 372 27.75 -5.45 19.10
CA HIS A 372 28.41 -5.97 17.91
C HIS A 372 27.55 -7.02 17.22
N ALA A 373 26.82 -6.62 16.16
CA ALA A 373 25.97 -7.47 15.35
C ALA A 373 26.50 -7.70 13.91
N ALA A 374 27.65 -7.09 13.55
CA ALA A 374 28.28 -7.30 12.26
C ALA A 374 28.84 -8.73 12.13
N ALA A 375 28.38 -9.48 11.15
CA ALA A 375 28.88 -10.82 10.83
C ALA A 375 28.38 -11.29 9.47
N TYR A 376 29.13 -12.18 8.82
CA TYR A 376 28.64 -13.02 7.74
C TYR A 376 27.98 -14.27 8.31
N LYS A 377 26.76 -14.59 7.84
CA LYS A 377 25.90 -15.64 8.42
C LYS A 377 25.50 -16.78 7.47
N HIS A 378 25.69 -16.60 6.16
CA HIS A 378 25.26 -17.58 5.15
C HIS A 378 26.26 -18.73 5.05
N VAL A 379 25.90 -19.90 5.62
CA VAL A 379 26.75 -21.08 5.63
C VAL A 379 27.27 -21.45 4.23
N PRO A 380 26.45 -21.61 3.17
CA PRO A 380 26.95 -22.03 1.86
C PRO A 380 27.94 -21.05 1.22
N LEU A 381 27.82 -19.76 1.50
CA LEU A 381 28.76 -18.76 1.00
C LEU A 381 30.07 -18.79 1.79
N MET A 382 30.01 -19.01 3.08
CA MET A 382 31.20 -19.05 3.92
C MET A 382 32.00 -20.34 3.75
N GLU A 383 31.36 -21.44 3.37
CA GLU A 383 32.07 -22.67 2.93
C GLU A 383 32.88 -22.41 1.66
N LYS A 384 32.36 -21.61 0.74
CA LYS A 384 33.06 -21.21 -0.50
C LYS A 384 34.10 -20.11 -0.27
N SER A 385 33.95 -19.31 0.77
CA SER A 385 34.78 -18.14 1.05
C SER A 385 35.19 -18.10 2.53
N PRO A 386 35.94 -19.10 3.03
CA PRO A 386 36.29 -19.23 4.46
C PRO A 386 37.14 -18.06 4.96
N TYR A 387 37.99 -17.50 4.11
CA TYR A 387 38.83 -16.36 4.43
C TYR A 387 37.98 -15.14 4.83
N GLU A 388 36.88 -14.87 4.12
CA GLU A 388 36.00 -13.76 4.45
C GLU A 388 35.23 -13.97 5.77
N ALA A 389 34.88 -15.21 6.10
CA ALA A 389 34.31 -15.55 7.41
C ALA A 389 35.30 -15.21 8.55
N ILE A 390 36.58 -15.56 8.40
CA ILE A 390 37.61 -15.24 9.38
C ILE A 390 37.82 -13.71 9.46
N ARG A 391 37.94 -13.03 8.34
CA ARG A 391 38.18 -11.59 8.34
C ARG A 391 37.05 -10.79 9.01
N VAL A 392 35.80 -11.11 8.71
CA VAL A 392 34.65 -10.37 9.26
C VAL A 392 34.32 -10.87 10.67
N ASN A 393 34.10 -12.18 10.85
CA ASN A 393 33.58 -12.70 12.10
C ASN A 393 34.62 -12.78 13.21
N VAL A 394 35.89 -13.00 12.86
CA VAL A 394 36.99 -13.11 13.87
C VAL A 394 37.74 -11.79 13.96
N LEU A 395 38.36 -11.31 12.87
CA LEU A 395 39.17 -10.10 12.90
C LEU A 395 38.34 -8.85 13.19
N GLY A 396 37.15 -8.73 12.58
CA GLY A 396 36.22 -7.63 12.86
C GLY A 396 35.80 -7.59 14.34
N THR A 397 35.47 -8.76 14.92
CA THR A 397 35.16 -8.87 16.36
C THR A 397 36.39 -8.49 17.22
N LYS A 398 37.57 -9.01 16.85
CA LYS A 398 38.83 -8.68 17.54
C LYS A 398 39.08 -7.17 17.54
N ASN A 399 39.00 -6.52 16.40
CA ASN A 399 39.23 -5.05 16.29
C ASN A 399 38.33 -4.27 17.24
N LEU A 400 37.01 -4.55 17.24
CA LEU A 400 36.06 -3.86 18.10
C LEU A 400 36.28 -4.16 19.59
N ALA A 401 36.62 -5.40 19.93
CA ALA A 401 36.87 -5.83 21.31
C ALA A 401 38.14 -5.19 21.87
N ASP A 402 39.26 -5.22 21.12
CA ASP A 402 40.51 -4.59 21.52
C ASP A 402 40.33 -3.08 21.73
N LEU A 403 39.71 -2.39 20.76
CA LEU A 403 39.39 -0.97 20.87
C LEU A 403 38.45 -0.67 22.05
N SER A 404 37.59 -1.61 22.42
CA SER A 404 36.75 -1.47 23.61
C SER A 404 37.55 -1.47 24.89
N ILE A 405 38.60 -2.29 24.98
CA ILE A 405 39.52 -2.27 26.12
C ILE A 405 40.39 -1.04 26.13
N GLU A 406 41.00 -0.70 24.98
CA GLU A 406 41.85 0.45 24.81
C GLU A 406 41.13 1.77 25.20
N ASN A 407 39.80 1.88 24.96
CA ASN A 407 38.97 3.03 25.26
C ASN A 407 38.13 2.92 26.54
N ASN A 408 38.36 1.90 27.39
CA ASN A 408 37.67 1.69 28.66
C ASN A 408 36.15 1.63 28.53
N ILE A 409 35.61 0.95 27.50
CA ILE A 409 34.17 0.77 27.27
C ILE A 409 33.56 0.01 28.44
N GLU A 410 32.45 0.49 28.99
CA GLU A 410 31.80 -0.17 30.15
C GLU A 410 31.26 -1.53 29.79
N ARG A 411 30.64 -1.71 28.63
CA ARG A 411 30.06 -2.98 28.20
C ARG A 411 30.17 -3.22 26.70
N PHE A 412 30.61 -4.45 26.36
CA PHE A 412 30.65 -4.99 25.00
C PHE A 412 29.71 -6.17 24.88
N VAL A 413 28.71 -6.12 24.01
CA VAL A 413 27.77 -7.23 23.76
C VAL A 413 27.99 -7.76 22.36
N MET A 414 28.43 -9.04 22.28
CA MET A 414 28.60 -9.76 21.02
C MET A 414 27.35 -10.56 20.70
N VAL A 415 26.80 -10.32 19.50
CA VAL A 415 25.74 -11.16 18.94
C VAL A 415 26.35 -12.41 18.30
N SER A 416 25.94 -13.59 18.75
CA SER A 416 26.38 -14.90 18.25
C SER A 416 25.17 -15.76 17.83
N THR A 417 25.40 -17.02 17.53
CA THR A 417 24.41 -17.93 16.95
C THR A 417 24.46 -19.30 17.63
N ASP A 418 23.37 -20.05 17.57
CA ASP A 418 23.29 -21.48 17.92
C ASP A 418 24.31 -22.33 17.16
N LYS A 419 24.67 -21.93 15.94
CA LYS A 419 25.64 -22.65 15.09
C LYS A 419 27.08 -22.55 15.56
N ALA A 420 27.37 -21.72 16.56
CA ALA A 420 28.65 -21.66 17.24
C ALA A 420 28.78 -22.75 18.34
N VAL A 421 27.68 -23.45 18.65
CA VAL A 421 27.69 -24.60 19.57
C VAL A 421 28.05 -25.85 18.78
N ASN A 422 29.20 -26.51 19.12
CA ASN A 422 29.72 -27.66 18.38
C ASN A 422 29.68 -27.44 16.83
N PRO A 423 30.43 -26.46 16.33
CA PRO A 423 30.30 -26.02 14.96
C PRO A 423 30.73 -27.09 13.96
N THR A 424 29.87 -27.33 12.94
CA THR A 424 30.11 -28.29 11.86
C THR A 424 30.36 -27.60 10.52
N ASN A 425 30.50 -26.28 10.53
CA ASN A 425 30.68 -25.46 9.32
C ASN A 425 31.57 -24.25 9.63
N VAL A 426 32.14 -23.67 8.56
CA VAL A 426 33.08 -22.52 8.62
C VAL A 426 32.48 -21.33 9.32
N MET A 427 31.22 -20.98 9.01
CA MET A 427 30.56 -19.85 9.63
C MET A 427 30.39 -20.03 11.14
N GLY A 428 29.91 -21.19 11.59
CA GLY A 428 29.80 -21.55 13.00
C GLY A 428 31.15 -21.56 13.71
N ALA A 429 32.18 -22.15 13.08
CA ALA A 429 33.54 -22.21 13.61
C ALA A 429 34.13 -20.77 13.77
N SER A 430 33.96 -19.90 12.79
CA SER A 430 34.43 -18.50 12.86
C SER A 430 33.76 -17.74 14.02
N LYS A 431 32.45 -17.92 14.22
CA LYS A 431 31.74 -17.32 15.36
C LYS A 431 32.21 -17.91 16.69
N ARG A 432 32.51 -19.23 16.75
CA ARG A 432 33.05 -19.89 17.94
C ARG A 432 34.42 -19.35 18.30
N ILE A 433 35.31 -19.15 17.34
CA ILE A 433 36.63 -18.54 17.56
C ILE A 433 36.46 -17.11 18.15
N ALA A 434 35.57 -16.32 17.60
CA ALA A 434 35.27 -14.98 18.11
C ALA A 434 34.74 -15.04 19.56
N GLU A 435 33.83 -15.96 19.89
CA GLU A 435 33.35 -16.17 21.27
C GLU A 435 34.48 -16.52 22.25
N LEU A 436 35.38 -17.41 21.84
CA LEU A 436 36.52 -17.79 22.66
C LEU A 436 37.44 -16.60 22.92
N TYR A 437 37.68 -15.77 21.89
CA TYR A 437 38.44 -14.55 22.04
C TYR A 437 37.79 -13.60 23.05
N ILE A 438 36.48 -13.31 22.90
CA ILE A 438 35.71 -12.48 23.84
C ILE A 438 35.75 -13.06 25.27
N SER A 439 35.61 -14.38 25.41
CA SER A 439 35.69 -15.04 26.71
C SER A 439 37.09 -14.89 27.38
N CYS A 440 38.15 -14.95 26.58
CA CYS A 440 39.50 -14.69 27.04
C CYS A 440 39.68 -13.26 27.54
N LEU A 441 39.21 -12.27 26.75
CA LEU A 441 39.25 -10.85 27.14
C LEU A 441 38.42 -10.58 28.40
N SER A 442 37.25 -11.22 28.52
CA SER A 442 36.37 -11.08 29.68
C SER A 442 37.00 -11.50 30.98
N LYS A 443 37.89 -12.52 30.95
CA LYS A 443 38.65 -12.98 32.15
C LYS A 443 39.73 -11.99 32.57
N ASN A 444 40.30 -11.28 31.60
CA ASN A 444 41.45 -10.41 31.83
C ASN A 444 41.09 -8.93 32.00
N SER A 445 39.91 -8.50 31.54
CA SER A 445 39.49 -7.12 31.65
C SER A 445 38.83 -6.80 32.98
N LYS A 446 39.31 -5.78 33.67
CA LYS A 446 38.72 -5.26 34.91
C LYS A 446 37.64 -4.23 34.72
N ILE A 447 37.65 -3.50 33.57
CA ILE A 447 36.76 -2.37 33.29
C ILE A 447 35.66 -2.82 32.34
N THR A 448 36.02 -3.31 31.16
CA THR A 448 35.07 -3.67 30.10
C THR A 448 34.40 -5.01 30.42
N LYS A 449 33.10 -5.00 30.60
CA LYS A 449 32.28 -6.22 30.78
C LYS A 449 31.88 -6.78 29.43
N PHE A 450 32.37 -7.96 29.08
CA PHE A 450 32.03 -8.65 27.85
C PHE A 450 30.85 -9.61 28.07
N THR A 451 29.91 -9.61 27.12
CA THR A 451 28.74 -10.50 27.11
C THR A 451 28.57 -11.07 25.69
N THR A 452 28.36 -12.37 25.61
CA THR A 452 28.01 -13.04 24.35
C THR A 452 26.59 -13.57 24.44
N THR A 453 25.75 -13.25 23.44
CA THR A 453 24.38 -13.73 23.31
C THR A 453 24.26 -14.67 22.13
N ARG A 454 23.60 -15.82 22.31
CA ARG A 454 23.32 -16.80 21.26
C ARG A 454 21.82 -16.90 21.06
N PHE A 455 21.39 -17.02 19.84
CA PHE A 455 20.00 -17.32 19.49
C PHE A 455 19.93 -18.14 18.20
N GLY A 456 18.76 -18.76 17.96
CA GLY A 456 18.48 -19.56 16.79
C GLY A 456 18.16 -18.74 15.55
N ASN A 457 17.30 -19.28 14.68
CA ASN A 457 16.91 -18.57 13.47
C ASN A 457 15.90 -17.45 13.81
N VAL A 458 16.03 -16.33 13.11
CA VAL A 458 15.15 -15.19 13.26
C VAL A 458 14.24 -15.11 12.04
N LEU A 459 12.92 -15.14 12.28
CA LEU A 459 11.92 -15.09 11.25
C LEU A 459 11.97 -13.76 10.49
N GLY A 460 11.73 -13.82 9.19
CA GLY A 460 11.71 -12.62 8.36
C GLY A 460 13.06 -11.92 8.19
N SER A 461 14.17 -12.44 8.78
CA SER A 461 15.48 -11.82 8.62
C SER A 461 15.97 -11.95 7.17
N ASN A 462 16.67 -10.91 6.68
CA ASN A 462 17.20 -10.87 5.30
C ASN A 462 18.01 -12.12 4.96
N GLY A 463 17.67 -12.78 3.84
CA GLY A 463 18.32 -14.01 3.37
C GLY A 463 18.03 -15.23 4.22
N SER A 464 17.04 -15.22 5.12
CA SER A 464 16.61 -16.42 5.85
C SER A 464 15.78 -17.36 4.98
N VAL A 465 15.51 -18.57 5.47
CA VAL A 465 14.79 -19.62 4.74
C VAL A 465 13.37 -19.19 4.36
N ILE A 466 12.68 -18.44 5.19
CA ILE A 466 11.29 -18.02 4.95
C ILE A 466 11.13 -17.11 3.72
N PRO A 467 11.87 -15.99 3.58
CA PRO A 467 11.86 -15.20 2.37
C PRO A 467 12.32 -15.98 1.12
N LEU A 468 13.19 -16.95 1.29
CA LEU A 468 13.59 -17.84 0.18
C LEU A 468 12.41 -18.72 -0.26
N PHE A 469 11.76 -19.40 0.68
CA PHE A 469 10.59 -20.23 0.38
C PHE A 469 9.45 -19.43 -0.25
N LYS A 470 9.17 -18.23 0.27
CA LYS A 470 8.16 -17.35 -0.31
C LYS A 470 8.45 -17.06 -1.79
N ARG A 471 9.68 -16.66 -2.13
CA ARG A 471 10.08 -16.42 -3.53
C ARG A 471 10.00 -17.69 -4.39
N GLN A 472 10.38 -18.86 -3.85
CA GLN A 472 10.28 -20.13 -4.57
C GLN A 472 8.82 -20.51 -4.85
N ILE A 473 7.91 -20.29 -3.89
CA ILE A 473 6.47 -20.50 -4.08
C ILE A 473 5.92 -19.55 -5.14
N GLU A 474 6.25 -18.26 -5.06
CA GLU A 474 5.85 -17.24 -6.04
C GLU A 474 6.36 -17.55 -7.45
N SER A 475 7.50 -18.26 -7.57
CA SER A 475 8.08 -18.71 -8.84
C SER A 475 7.57 -20.08 -9.30
N GLY A 476 6.59 -20.69 -8.60
CA GLY A 476 6.02 -22.00 -8.97
C GLY A 476 6.77 -23.21 -8.41
N GLY A 477 7.70 -23.03 -7.47
CA GLY A 477 8.47 -24.11 -6.82
C GLY A 477 9.66 -24.64 -7.65
N PRO A 478 10.30 -25.74 -7.25
CA PRO A 478 10.13 -26.46 -5.98
C PRO A 478 10.77 -25.74 -4.78
N LEU A 479 10.35 -26.13 -3.56
CA LEU A 479 11.00 -25.66 -2.33
C LEU A 479 12.31 -26.41 -2.10
N THR A 480 13.40 -25.68 -1.78
CA THR A 480 14.68 -26.27 -1.47
C THR A 480 14.79 -26.58 0.02
N VAL A 481 14.57 -27.82 0.39
CA VAL A 481 14.71 -28.32 1.76
C VAL A 481 16.04 -29.05 1.89
N THR A 482 16.89 -28.63 2.85
CA THR A 482 18.22 -29.21 3.02
C THR A 482 18.16 -30.67 3.50
N HIS A 483 17.26 -30.98 4.41
CA HIS A 483 17.00 -32.31 4.90
C HIS A 483 15.62 -32.41 5.53
N LYS A 484 14.88 -33.50 5.33
CA LYS A 484 13.50 -33.68 5.78
C LYS A 484 13.32 -33.63 7.30
N ASP A 485 14.31 -34.11 8.05
CA ASP A 485 14.27 -34.23 9.52
C ASP A 485 14.98 -33.07 10.24
N ILE A 486 15.36 -32.00 9.52
CA ILE A 486 15.98 -30.82 10.15
C ILE A 486 14.95 -30.07 10.98
N THR A 487 15.22 -29.93 12.27
CA THR A 487 14.51 -29.02 13.17
C THR A 487 15.29 -27.73 13.39
N ARG A 488 14.61 -26.60 13.57
CA ARG A 488 15.19 -25.30 13.85
C ARG A 488 14.36 -24.56 14.89
N TYR A 489 15.04 -23.91 15.82
CA TYR A 489 14.39 -22.96 16.71
C TYR A 489 14.23 -21.63 15.99
N PHE A 490 13.04 -21.06 16.07
CA PHE A 490 12.72 -19.76 15.49
C PHE A 490 12.27 -18.77 16.55
N MET A 491 12.58 -17.50 16.32
CA MET A 491 12.09 -16.37 17.10
C MET A 491 11.74 -15.22 16.16
N THR A 492 10.90 -14.29 16.62
CA THR A 492 10.61 -13.02 15.91
C THR A 492 11.77 -12.04 16.09
N ILE A 493 11.82 -11.00 15.24
CA ILE A 493 12.83 -9.94 15.34
C ILE A 493 12.63 -9.07 16.59
N PRO A 494 11.40 -8.59 16.90
CA PRO A 494 11.11 -7.74 18.05
C PRO A 494 11.37 -8.38 19.40
#